data_ab1eba5b48e6f12d11dbe33941319db0
#
_entry.id   ab1eba5b48e6f12d11dbe33941319db0
#
_cell.length_a   1.000
_cell.length_b   1.000
_cell.length_c   1.000
_cell.angle_alpha   90.00
_cell.angle_beta   90.00
_cell.angle_gamma   90.00
#
_symmetry.space_group_name_H-M   'P 1'
#
loop_
_entity.id
_entity.type
_entity.pdbx_description
1 polymer ?
#
loop_
_entity_poly.entity_id
_entity_poly.type
_entity_poly.pdbx_seq_one_letter_code
_entity_poly.pdbx_strand_id
1 'polypeptide(L)'
;MNKDESTKIMPEGQTKFKKAARPAGTQTTTSREKPANLPTSAPAANPVSPKSPENRKSPQIPKPQKAPPRPPMPGTLTAEEKWERADLTDSFIFYKVMTENPDACRRLLERLLHVSIEKIEILGEKSLGIDSESKGIRLDVYVKDENRVFDVEMQVKNTGELPERARYYQGVMDVDMLKSGEPYRALKETHIIFICMKDIFRQGLAHYTFENTCVEKPCLKLNDRSHKHFFAAENYDKIKGDRELKAFLKMLVTGKTEDTYTQELELCTSKAKQNAQTRRQYMDWDRELNYEKESGYSMGYDSGYGTGYDSGVHHKALEAAANLLQKNISPEIIAECTGLSLAEVEEIKNSMVCAK
;
A
#
# COMPACT_ATOMS: atom_id res chain seq x y z
N MET A 1 -32.45 22.48 -62.69
CA MET A 1 -33.68 21.68 -62.51
C MET A 1 -33.51 20.95 -61.19
N ASN A 2 -34.13 21.52 -60.17
CA ASN A 2 -35.15 20.94 -59.29
C ASN A 2 -34.69 19.68 -58.50
N LYS A 3 -34.84 19.52 -57.19
CA LYS A 3 -35.73 20.15 -56.19
C LYS A 3 -35.18 19.89 -54.80
N ASP A 4 -35.41 20.81 -53.90
CA ASP A 4 -35.45 20.71 -52.44
C ASP A 4 -36.24 19.51 -51.94
N GLU A 5 -35.79 18.89 -50.89
CA GLU A 5 -36.70 18.34 -49.86
C GLU A 5 -36.07 18.54 -48.48
N SER A 6 -36.61 19.55 -47.80
CA SER A 6 -36.44 19.82 -46.38
C SER A 6 -37.26 18.82 -45.57
N THR A 7 -36.61 18.00 -44.72
CA THR A 7 -37.32 17.26 -43.68
C THR A 7 -37.09 17.92 -42.33
N LYS A 8 -38.09 18.63 -41.85
CA LYS A 8 -38.26 19.10 -40.47
C LYS A 8 -38.28 17.91 -39.52
N ILE A 9 -37.44 17.92 -38.53
CA ILE A 9 -37.59 17.10 -37.32
C ILE A 9 -37.98 18.02 -36.17
N MET A 10 -39.17 17.76 -35.63
CA MET A 10 -39.78 18.42 -34.47
C MET A 10 -39.10 17.94 -33.16
N PRO A 11 -39.07 18.74 -32.09
CA PRO A 11 -38.54 18.34 -30.80
C PRO A 11 -39.64 17.76 -29.89
N GLU A 12 -39.50 16.55 -29.45
CA GLU A 12 -40.22 15.91 -28.35
C GLU A 12 -39.16 15.48 -27.32
N GLY A 13 -39.27 15.58 -26.03
CA GLY A 13 -40.31 15.88 -25.10
C GLY A 13 -39.64 15.94 -23.73
N GLN A 14 -39.98 17.02 -23.03
CA GLN A 14 -39.47 17.21 -21.65
C GLN A 14 -40.20 16.25 -20.71
N THR A 15 -39.50 15.25 -20.17
CA THR A 15 -40.01 14.47 -19.03
C THR A 15 -39.55 15.13 -17.74
N LYS A 16 -40.47 15.80 -17.06
CA LYS A 16 -40.32 16.36 -15.72
C LYS A 16 -40.21 15.22 -14.70
N PHE A 17 -39.05 14.97 -14.12
CA PHE A 17 -38.95 14.17 -12.92
C PHE A 17 -39.42 14.97 -11.71
N LYS A 18 -40.50 14.52 -11.08
CA LYS A 18 -41.00 15.02 -9.80
C LYS A 18 -40.02 14.69 -8.69
N LYS A 19 -39.56 15.71 -7.97
CA LYS A 19 -38.86 15.56 -6.69
C LYS A 19 -39.78 14.89 -5.68
N ALA A 20 -39.42 13.72 -5.18
CA ALA A 20 -40.05 13.13 -4.00
C ALA A 20 -39.57 13.87 -2.75
N ALA A 21 -40.49 14.37 -1.94
CA ALA A 21 -40.25 15.04 -0.67
C ALA A 21 -39.87 14.00 0.39
N ARG A 22 -38.85 14.33 1.19
CA ARG A 22 -38.47 13.58 2.41
C ARG A 22 -39.54 13.79 3.49
N PRO A 23 -39.97 12.77 4.25
CA PRO A 23 -40.80 12.96 5.43
C PRO A 23 -40.00 13.55 6.59
N ALA A 24 -40.62 14.49 7.29
CA ALA A 24 -40.11 15.16 8.47
C ALA A 24 -39.88 14.18 9.64
N GLY A 25 -38.74 14.30 10.30
CA GLY A 25 -38.42 13.54 11.49
C GLY A 25 -39.28 13.93 12.68
N THR A 26 -39.88 12.96 13.30
CA THR A 26 -40.63 13.06 14.56
C THR A 26 -39.62 13.09 15.72
N GLN A 27 -39.54 14.21 16.43
CA GLN A 27 -38.85 14.30 17.70
C GLN A 27 -39.69 13.62 18.80
N THR A 28 -39.20 12.54 19.35
CA THR A 28 -39.72 11.94 20.59
C THR A 28 -38.91 12.46 21.76
N THR A 29 -39.50 13.36 22.53
CA THR A 29 -39.06 13.78 23.84
C THR A 29 -39.44 12.69 24.86
N THR A 30 -38.46 11.99 25.43
CA THR A 30 -38.65 11.10 26.59
C THR A 30 -38.34 11.86 27.84
N SER A 31 -39.41 12.18 28.60
CA SER A 31 -39.40 12.71 29.96
C SER A 31 -38.91 11.63 30.93
N ARG A 32 -37.91 11.98 31.74
CA ARG A 32 -37.48 11.17 32.89
C ARG A 32 -38.48 11.32 34.03
N GLU A 33 -39.24 10.29 34.32
CA GLU A 33 -39.96 10.15 35.61
C GLU A 33 -39.09 9.40 36.65
N LYS A 34 -39.03 9.95 37.86
CA LYS A 34 -38.43 9.33 39.04
C LYS A 34 -39.40 8.31 39.64
N PRO A 35 -38.99 7.12 40.03
CA PRO A 35 -39.85 6.23 40.81
C PRO A 35 -39.85 6.61 42.30
N ALA A 36 -41.07 6.56 42.87
CA ALA A 36 -41.44 6.89 44.23
C ALA A 36 -40.98 5.82 45.23
N ASN A 37 -40.79 6.29 46.47
CA ASN A 37 -40.49 5.52 47.68
C ASN A 37 -41.55 4.45 48.01
N LEU A 38 -41.12 3.25 48.37
CA LEU A 38 -41.93 2.23 49.08
C LEU A 38 -41.30 1.87 50.41
N PRO A 39 -42.11 1.48 51.39
CA PRO A 39 -41.77 1.58 52.80
C PRO A 39 -40.97 0.39 53.35
N THR A 40 -40.23 0.71 54.41
CA THR A 40 -39.50 -0.17 55.31
C THR A 40 -40.36 -1.25 55.97
N SER A 41 -39.95 -2.54 55.90
CA SER A 41 -40.41 -3.62 56.81
C SER A 41 -39.22 -4.28 57.51
N ALA A 42 -39.45 -4.67 58.70
CA ALA A 42 -38.59 -5.06 59.80
C ALA A 42 -37.68 -6.28 59.62
N PRO A 43 -36.71 -6.54 60.52
CA PRO A 43 -35.55 -7.40 60.27
C PRO A 43 -35.82 -8.85 60.48
N ALA A 44 -35.45 -9.72 59.53
CA ALA A 44 -35.42 -11.17 59.74
C ALA A 44 -33.97 -11.65 59.97
N ALA A 45 -33.85 -12.66 60.81
CA ALA A 45 -32.63 -13.18 61.37
C ALA A 45 -31.56 -13.63 60.37
N ASN A 46 -30.31 -13.39 60.73
CA ASN A 46 -29.10 -13.81 60.02
C ASN A 46 -28.95 -15.33 59.95
N PRO A 47 -28.79 -15.92 58.73
CA PRO A 47 -28.16 -17.22 58.67
C PRO A 47 -26.63 -17.04 58.61
N VAL A 48 -25.92 -17.82 59.36
CA VAL A 48 -24.47 -17.92 59.45
C VAL A 48 -23.91 -18.25 58.07
N SER A 49 -23.16 -17.32 57.44
CA SER A 49 -22.41 -17.54 56.17
C SER A 49 -21.24 -18.50 56.40
N PRO A 50 -21.05 -19.52 55.57
CA PRO A 50 -19.83 -20.32 55.60
C PRO A 50 -18.64 -19.44 55.25
N LYS A 51 -17.54 -19.57 55.98
CA LYS A 51 -16.28 -18.89 55.77
C LYS A 51 -15.83 -19.13 54.33
N SER A 52 -15.65 -18.04 53.54
CA SER A 52 -15.04 -18.05 52.23
C SER A 52 -13.68 -18.72 52.29
N PRO A 53 -13.32 -19.60 51.36
CA PRO A 53 -11.98 -20.16 51.28
C PRO A 53 -10.97 -19.07 51.01
N GLU A 54 -9.89 -19.11 51.76
CA GLU A 54 -8.76 -18.19 51.64
C GLU A 54 -8.32 -17.97 50.19
N ASN A 55 -8.09 -16.72 49.89
CA ASN A 55 -7.61 -16.11 48.67
C ASN A 55 -6.40 -16.90 48.08
N ARG A 56 -6.68 -17.99 47.34
CA ARG A 56 -5.67 -18.66 46.54
C ARG A 56 -5.37 -17.75 45.34
N LYS A 57 -4.20 -17.08 45.34
CA LYS A 57 -3.70 -16.34 44.22
C LYS A 57 -3.70 -17.26 43.01
N SER A 58 -4.47 -16.91 42.01
CA SER A 58 -4.38 -17.54 40.67
C SER A 58 -2.93 -17.59 40.23
N PRO A 59 -2.45 -18.66 39.58
CA PRO A 59 -1.11 -18.74 39.07
C PRO A 59 -0.91 -17.57 38.11
N GLN A 60 0.02 -16.67 38.48
CA GLN A 60 0.37 -15.56 37.60
C GLN A 60 1.14 -16.15 36.43
N ILE A 61 0.59 -16.04 35.22
CA ILE A 61 1.32 -16.26 33.98
C ILE A 61 2.58 -15.36 34.03
N PRO A 62 3.79 -15.90 33.87
CA PRO A 62 5.00 -15.11 33.89
C PRO A 62 4.84 -13.93 32.92
N LYS A 63 5.03 -12.71 33.42
CA LYS A 63 5.06 -11.54 32.53
C LYS A 63 6.11 -11.77 31.46
N PRO A 64 5.86 -11.41 30.20
CA PRO A 64 6.83 -11.57 29.14
C PRO A 64 8.17 -10.96 29.58
N GLN A 65 9.22 -11.75 29.53
CA GLN A 65 10.56 -11.24 29.74
C GLN A 65 10.79 -10.14 28.72
N LYS A 66 11.48 -9.06 29.14
CA LYS A 66 11.83 -7.98 28.22
C LYS A 66 12.45 -8.59 26.97
N ALA A 67 11.97 -8.21 25.80
CA ALA A 67 12.51 -8.70 24.53
C ALA A 67 14.05 -8.58 24.56
N PRO A 68 14.78 -9.56 24.05
CA PRO A 68 16.23 -9.46 23.96
C PRO A 68 16.61 -8.20 23.16
N PRO A 69 17.82 -7.62 23.36
CA PRO A 69 18.24 -6.47 22.58
C PRO A 69 18.15 -6.81 21.09
N ARG A 70 17.55 -5.90 20.33
CA ARG A 70 17.38 -6.08 18.89
C ARG A 70 18.74 -6.27 18.22
N PRO A 71 18.88 -7.24 17.30
CA PRO A 71 20.07 -7.31 16.47
C PRO A 71 20.17 -6.01 15.65
N PRO A 72 21.39 -5.49 15.43
CA PRO A 72 21.57 -4.35 14.53
C PRO A 72 21.07 -4.70 13.14
N MET A 73 20.48 -3.71 12.43
CA MET A 73 20.11 -3.92 11.03
C MET A 73 21.37 -4.36 10.23
N PRO A 74 21.21 -5.29 9.27
CA PRO A 74 22.33 -5.72 8.42
C PRO A 74 23.02 -4.50 7.81
N GLY A 75 24.35 -4.47 7.79
CA GLY A 75 25.16 -3.33 7.43
C GLY A 75 24.68 -2.64 6.16
N THR A 76 24.13 -1.44 6.32
CA THR A 76 23.75 -0.55 5.23
C THR A 76 24.96 0.35 4.92
N LEU A 77 25.17 0.64 3.64
CA LEU A 77 26.13 1.66 3.22
C LEU A 77 25.80 2.99 3.91
N THR A 78 26.83 3.76 4.23
CA THR A 78 26.64 5.13 4.71
C THR A 78 25.98 6.00 3.64
N ALA A 79 25.38 7.12 4.03
CA ALA A 79 24.78 8.06 3.08
C ALA A 79 25.82 8.57 2.05
N GLU A 80 27.06 8.80 2.48
CA GLU A 80 28.17 9.18 1.61
C GLU A 80 28.51 8.09 0.59
N GLU A 81 28.63 6.84 1.03
CA GLU A 81 28.90 5.71 0.12
C GLU A 81 27.77 5.49 -0.88
N LYS A 82 26.51 5.69 -0.46
CA LYS A 82 25.35 5.64 -1.37
C LYS A 82 25.41 6.78 -2.37
N TRP A 83 25.70 8.01 -1.92
CA TRP A 83 25.84 9.17 -2.79
C TRP A 83 26.91 8.99 -3.87
N GLU A 84 28.09 8.50 -3.50
CA GLU A 84 29.17 8.25 -4.46
C GLU A 84 28.77 7.24 -5.55
N ARG A 85 27.98 6.22 -5.17
CA ARG A 85 27.49 5.18 -6.09
C ARG A 85 26.23 5.55 -6.84
N ALA A 86 25.49 6.57 -6.38
CA ALA A 86 24.23 6.96 -6.97
C ALA A 86 24.42 7.43 -8.42
N ASP A 87 23.58 6.93 -9.30
CA ASP A 87 23.48 7.29 -10.70
C ASP A 87 22.00 7.54 -11.06
N LEU A 88 21.66 7.60 -12.34
CA LEU A 88 20.27 7.83 -12.77
C LEU A 88 19.30 6.73 -12.32
N THR A 89 19.78 5.56 -11.90
CA THR A 89 18.91 4.49 -11.36
C THR A 89 18.55 4.70 -9.90
N ASP A 90 19.25 5.59 -9.18
CA ASP A 90 18.86 6.01 -7.84
C ASP A 90 17.60 6.88 -7.89
N SER A 91 16.58 6.54 -7.12
CA SER A 91 15.27 7.21 -7.19
C SER A 91 15.34 8.72 -6.87
N PHE A 92 16.20 9.12 -5.92
CA PHE A 92 16.40 10.54 -5.63
C PHE A 92 17.09 11.28 -6.79
N ILE A 93 18.13 10.69 -7.38
CA ILE A 93 18.82 11.29 -8.55
C ILE A 93 17.87 11.34 -9.74
N PHE A 94 17.13 10.27 -10.01
CA PHE A 94 16.13 10.23 -11.07
C PHE A 94 15.09 11.36 -10.89
N TYR A 95 14.51 11.46 -9.69
CA TYR A 95 13.60 12.54 -9.35
C TYR A 95 14.21 13.93 -9.62
N LYS A 96 15.43 14.18 -9.13
CA LYS A 96 16.11 15.48 -9.31
C LYS A 96 16.36 15.80 -10.78
N VAL A 97 16.87 14.84 -11.54
CA VAL A 97 17.13 15.03 -12.97
C VAL A 97 15.85 15.33 -13.73
N MET A 98 14.78 14.58 -13.49
CA MET A 98 13.51 14.75 -14.21
C MET A 98 12.80 16.05 -13.82
N THR A 99 12.82 16.44 -12.54
CA THR A 99 12.13 17.65 -12.09
C THR A 99 12.88 18.94 -12.42
N GLU A 100 14.20 18.92 -12.45
CA GLU A 100 15.03 20.08 -12.79
C GLU A 100 15.21 20.26 -14.32
N ASN A 101 14.85 19.25 -15.12
CA ASN A 101 14.98 19.28 -16.58
C ASN A 101 13.67 18.86 -17.27
N PRO A 102 12.66 19.76 -17.33
CA PRO A 102 11.33 19.42 -17.88
C PRO A 102 11.36 18.87 -19.32
N ASP A 103 12.23 19.40 -20.19
CA ASP A 103 12.36 18.89 -21.54
C ASP A 103 12.91 17.47 -21.59
N ALA A 104 13.85 17.12 -20.71
CA ALA A 104 14.35 15.76 -20.60
C ALA A 104 13.25 14.80 -20.08
N CYS A 105 12.46 15.24 -19.12
CA CYS A 105 11.30 14.48 -18.60
C CYS A 105 10.25 14.27 -19.71
N ARG A 106 9.86 15.31 -20.46
CA ARG A 106 8.92 15.22 -21.57
C ARG A 106 9.40 14.20 -22.62
N ARG A 107 10.65 14.30 -23.04
CA ARG A 107 11.25 13.38 -24.02
C ARG A 107 11.36 11.95 -23.49
N LEU A 108 11.52 11.76 -22.18
CA LEU A 108 11.43 10.43 -21.57
C LEU A 108 10.05 9.83 -21.76
N LEU A 109 8.99 10.58 -21.43
CA LEU A 109 7.60 10.11 -21.58
C LEU A 109 7.27 9.81 -23.04
N GLU A 110 7.67 10.69 -23.98
CA GLU A 110 7.48 10.48 -25.42
C GLU A 110 8.17 9.20 -25.90
N ARG A 111 9.38 8.93 -25.41
CA ARG A 111 10.17 7.74 -25.73
C ARG A 111 9.59 6.46 -25.15
N LEU A 112 9.10 6.50 -23.91
CA LEU A 112 8.51 5.34 -23.24
C LEU A 112 7.15 4.95 -23.82
N LEU A 113 6.34 5.94 -24.20
CA LEU A 113 4.94 5.73 -24.56
C LEU A 113 4.63 5.87 -26.06
N HIS A 114 5.59 6.34 -26.85
CA HIS A 114 5.40 6.66 -28.30
C HIS A 114 4.27 7.65 -28.55
N VAL A 115 4.14 8.64 -27.69
CA VAL A 115 3.15 9.72 -27.78
C VAL A 115 3.84 11.05 -27.96
N SER A 116 3.18 12.01 -28.62
CA SER A 116 3.64 13.40 -28.65
C SER A 116 3.09 14.16 -27.46
N ILE A 117 3.94 14.95 -26.80
CA ILE A 117 3.60 15.77 -25.65
C ILE A 117 4.09 17.19 -25.91
N GLU A 118 3.16 18.13 -26.06
CA GLU A 118 3.53 19.54 -26.35
C GLU A 118 4.08 20.23 -25.11
N LYS A 119 3.39 20.08 -23.99
CA LYS A 119 3.75 20.74 -22.72
C LYS A 119 3.46 19.84 -21.54
N ILE A 120 4.35 19.88 -20.56
CA ILE A 120 4.15 19.18 -19.29
C ILE A 120 4.21 20.17 -18.13
N GLU A 121 3.52 19.81 -17.06
CA GLU A 121 3.63 20.38 -15.72
C GLU A 121 4.18 19.29 -14.80
N ILE A 122 5.38 19.50 -14.28
CA ILE A 122 5.98 18.59 -13.30
C ILE A 122 5.59 19.08 -11.91
N LEU A 123 4.85 18.27 -11.19
CA LEU A 123 4.42 18.59 -9.83
C LEU A 123 5.45 18.14 -8.77
N GLY A 124 6.53 17.53 -9.24
CA GLY A 124 7.60 17.03 -8.39
C GLY A 124 7.19 15.79 -7.62
N GLU A 125 7.88 15.57 -6.50
CA GLU A 125 7.49 14.55 -5.55
C GLU A 125 6.15 14.91 -4.92
N LYS A 126 5.14 14.07 -5.09
CA LYS A 126 3.80 14.32 -4.57
C LYS A 126 3.42 13.24 -3.58
N SER A 127 3.25 13.64 -2.33
CA SER A 127 2.64 12.78 -1.32
C SER A 127 1.12 12.91 -1.41
N LEU A 128 0.46 11.80 -1.64
CA LEU A 128 -0.99 11.69 -1.70
C LEU A 128 -1.48 10.74 -0.61
N GLY A 129 -2.56 11.12 0.05
CA GLY A 129 -3.25 10.29 1.03
C GLY A 129 -4.73 10.64 1.04
N ILE A 130 -5.59 9.67 1.35
CA ILE A 130 -7.04 9.88 1.41
C ILE A 130 -7.41 10.46 2.79
N ASP A 131 -6.79 9.93 3.84
CA ASP A 131 -6.94 10.37 5.24
C ASP A 131 -5.71 9.94 6.06
N SER A 132 -5.71 10.25 7.37
CA SER A 132 -4.61 9.91 8.29
C SER A 132 -4.47 8.40 8.57
N GLU A 133 -5.47 7.59 8.25
CA GLU A 133 -5.49 6.14 8.50
C GLU A 133 -5.14 5.35 7.23
N SER A 134 -5.30 5.95 6.05
CA SER A 134 -4.96 5.32 4.79
C SER A 134 -3.45 5.34 4.54
N LYS A 135 -2.97 4.30 3.82
CA LYS A 135 -1.58 4.26 3.38
C LYS A 135 -1.34 5.38 2.36
N GLY A 136 -0.63 6.43 2.77
CA GLY A 136 -0.14 7.46 1.86
C GLY A 136 0.78 6.88 0.79
N ILE A 137 0.81 7.52 -0.36
CA ILE A 137 1.77 7.22 -1.43
C ILE A 137 2.67 8.43 -1.66
N ARG A 138 3.89 8.13 -2.11
CA ARG A 138 4.86 9.11 -2.56
C ARG A 138 5.21 8.75 -3.98
N LEU A 139 4.86 9.63 -4.90
CA LEU A 139 5.12 9.46 -6.32
C LEU A 139 6.48 10.09 -6.65
N ASP A 140 7.35 9.35 -7.36
CA ASP A 140 8.69 9.82 -7.67
C ASP A 140 8.65 11.01 -8.64
N VAL A 141 8.03 10.85 -9.80
CA VAL A 141 7.90 11.93 -10.81
C VAL A 141 6.46 12.01 -11.30
N TYR A 142 5.70 12.93 -10.70
CA TYR A 142 4.30 13.15 -11.05
C TYR A 142 4.18 14.29 -12.08
N VAL A 143 3.64 13.97 -13.25
CA VAL A 143 3.59 14.85 -14.41
C VAL A 143 2.18 14.94 -14.97
N LYS A 144 1.78 16.11 -15.42
CA LYS A 144 0.51 16.34 -16.11
C LYS A 144 0.75 16.98 -17.49
N ASP A 145 -0.02 16.56 -18.46
CA ASP A 145 -0.28 17.34 -19.67
C ASP A 145 -1.76 17.76 -19.73
N GLU A 146 -2.22 18.24 -20.86
CA GLU A 146 -3.58 18.73 -21.02
C GLU A 146 -4.62 17.67 -20.68
N ASN A 147 -4.44 16.41 -21.15
CA ASN A 147 -5.44 15.35 -21.06
C ASN A 147 -4.98 14.11 -20.28
N ARG A 148 -3.70 14.04 -19.91
CA ARG A 148 -3.08 12.86 -19.31
C ARG A 148 -2.37 13.20 -18.01
N VAL A 149 -2.21 12.18 -17.19
CA VAL A 149 -1.42 12.23 -15.95
C VAL A 149 -0.48 11.03 -15.95
N PHE A 150 0.77 11.29 -15.60
CA PHE A 150 1.83 10.31 -15.60
C PHE A 150 2.45 10.22 -14.21
N ASP A 151 2.70 9.02 -13.76
CA ASP A 151 3.54 8.71 -12.61
C ASP A 151 4.69 7.84 -13.11
N VAL A 152 5.93 8.29 -12.90
CA VAL A 152 7.13 7.59 -13.37
C VAL A 152 8.01 7.22 -12.18
N GLU A 153 8.16 5.93 -11.97
CA GLU A 153 8.84 5.32 -10.83
C GLU A 153 10.10 4.56 -11.26
N MET A 154 11.24 4.85 -10.62
CA MET A 154 12.48 4.09 -10.81
C MET A 154 12.57 2.96 -9.78
N GLN A 155 12.65 1.70 -10.23
CA GLN A 155 12.61 0.52 -9.37
C GLN A 155 13.87 -0.35 -9.52
N VAL A 156 14.81 -0.19 -8.60
CA VAL A 156 16.05 -0.99 -8.58
C VAL A 156 15.80 -2.38 -7.99
N LYS A 157 14.95 -2.47 -6.96
CA LYS A 157 14.65 -3.72 -6.26
C LYS A 157 13.24 -4.20 -6.60
N ASN A 158 13.11 -5.48 -6.93
CA ASN A 158 11.79 -6.11 -7.05
C ASN A 158 11.28 -6.47 -5.64
N THR A 159 10.21 -5.81 -5.23
CA THR A 159 9.53 -6.08 -3.94
C THR A 159 8.43 -7.14 -4.05
N GLY A 160 8.12 -7.60 -5.26
CA GLY A 160 7.04 -8.56 -5.53
C GLY A 160 5.62 -7.96 -5.48
N GLU A 161 5.48 -6.68 -5.15
CA GLU A 161 4.18 -6.00 -4.92
C GLU A 161 3.89 -4.89 -5.93
N LEU A 162 4.67 -4.78 -7.02
CA LEU A 162 4.53 -3.69 -7.98
C LEU A 162 3.17 -3.68 -8.70
N PRO A 163 2.55 -4.82 -9.04
CA PRO A 163 1.19 -4.82 -9.62
C PRO A 163 0.14 -4.24 -8.67
N GLU A 164 0.20 -4.60 -7.37
CA GLU A 164 -0.69 -4.07 -6.35
C GLU A 164 -0.42 -2.59 -6.09
N ARG A 165 0.86 -2.17 -6.06
CA ARG A 165 1.25 -0.76 -5.97
C ARG A 165 0.68 0.04 -7.14
N ALA A 166 0.82 -0.44 -8.37
CA ALA A 166 0.28 0.22 -9.55
C ALA A 166 -1.24 0.41 -9.45
N ARG A 167 -1.96 -0.60 -8.97
CA ARG A 167 -3.42 -0.50 -8.73
C ARG A 167 -3.74 0.53 -7.65
N TYR A 168 -3.01 0.52 -6.55
CA TYR A 168 -3.23 1.44 -5.43
C TYR A 168 -2.92 2.90 -5.82
N TYR A 169 -1.81 3.12 -6.52
CA TYR A 169 -1.40 4.44 -7.03
C TYR A 169 -2.47 5.00 -7.97
N GLN A 170 -3.00 4.18 -8.88
CA GLN A 170 -4.11 4.56 -9.76
C GLN A 170 -5.30 5.07 -8.95
N GLY A 171 -5.75 4.32 -7.94
CA GLY A 171 -6.91 4.71 -7.13
C GLY A 171 -6.69 6.03 -6.39
N VAL A 172 -5.51 6.24 -5.81
CA VAL A 172 -5.18 7.49 -5.09
C VAL A 172 -5.08 8.68 -6.05
N MET A 173 -4.49 8.49 -7.24
CA MET A 173 -4.44 9.51 -8.29
C MET A 173 -5.84 9.90 -8.78
N ASP A 174 -6.74 8.92 -8.96
CA ASP A 174 -8.12 9.17 -9.38
C ASP A 174 -8.89 9.99 -8.34
N VAL A 175 -8.71 9.69 -7.05
CA VAL A 175 -9.31 10.46 -5.95
C VAL A 175 -8.76 11.90 -5.90
N ASP A 176 -7.46 12.09 -6.15
CA ASP A 176 -6.83 13.43 -6.19
C ASP A 176 -7.34 14.27 -7.38
N MET A 177 -7.64 13.62 -8.50
CA MET A 177 -8.04 14.31 -9.72
C MET A 177 -9.51 14.73 -9.74
N LEU A 178 -10.41 13.95 -9.13
CA LEU A 178 -11.85 14.14 -9.24
C LEU A 178 -12.44 14.77 -7.98
N LYS A 179 -13.02 15.95 -8.13
CA LYS A 179 -13.67 16.65 -7.02
C LYS A 179 -15.12 16.21 -6.83
N SER A 180 -15.65 16.43 -5.64
CA SER A 180 -17.06 16.15 -5.34
C SER A 180 -17.99 16.89 -6.30
N GLY A 181 -18.90 16.15 -6.94
CA GLY A 181 -19.86 16.69 -7.91
C GLY A 181 -19.39 16.71 -9.36
N GLU A 182 -18.12 16.44 -9.63
CA GLU A 182 -17.63 16.28 -11.00
C GLU A 182 -18.06 14.93 -11.60
N PRO A 183 -18.34 14.87 -12.91
CA PRO A 183 -18.69 13.62 -13.57
C PRO A 183 -17.46 12.73 -13.73
N TYR A 184 -17.58 11.41 -13.58
CA TYR A 184 -16.47 10.45 -13.74
C TYR A 184 -15.73 10.56 -15.08
N ARG A 185 -16.37 11.00 -16.15
CA ARG A 185 -15.73 11.27 -17.45
C ARG A 185 -14.69 12.39 -17.41
N ALA A 186 -14.65 13.20 -16.34
CA ALA A 186 -13.63 14.24 -16.14
C ALA A 186 -12.29 13.66 -15.68
N LEU A 187 -12.25 12.37 -15.27
CA LEU A 187 -10.98 11.69 -15.04
C LEU A 187 -10.11 11.76 -16.30
N LYS A 188 -8.87 12.15 -16.15
CA LYS A 188 -7.89 12.15 -17.22
C LYS A 188 -7.41 10.74 -17.54
N GLU A 189 -6.81 10.57 -18.68
CA GLU A 189 -6.05 9.35 -18.99
C GLU A 189 -4.82 9.27 -18.07
N THR A 190 -4.58 8.10 -17.49
CA THR A 190 -3.52 7.88 -16.51
C THR A 190 -2.56 6.82 -16.96
N HIS A 191 -1.26 7.12 -16.79
CA HIS A 191 -0.16 6.21 -17.08
C HIS A 191 0.69 6.05 -15.82
N ILE A 192 0.70 4.85 -15.25
CA ILE A 192 1.63 4.47 -14.18
C ILE A 192 2.77 3.70 -14.81
N ILE A 193 3.98 4.22 -14.68
CA ILE A 193 5.16 3.76 -15.40
C ILE A 193 6.22 3.33 -14.39
N PHE A 194 6.50 2.04 -14.32
CA PHE A 194 7.61 1.51 -13.54
C PHE A 194 8.78 1.19 -14.47
N ILE A 195 9.93 1.83 -14.23
CA ILE A 195 11.19 1.52 -14.89
C ILE A 195 11.96 0.59 -13.97
N CYS A 196 11.90 -0.72 -14.23
CA CYS A 196 12.48 -1.77 -13.41
C CYS A 196 13.84 -2.19 -13.95
N MET A 197 14.84 -2.34 -13.06
CA MET A 197 16.13 -2.89 -13.45
C MET A 197 16.04 -4.37 -13.82
N LYS A 198 15.03 -5.10 -13.28
CA LYS A 198 14.79 -6.52 -13.50
C LYS A 198 13.40 -6.78 -14.08
N ASP A 199 13.26 -7.86 -14.85
CA ASP A 199 11.96 -8.33 -15.36
C ASP A 199 11.15 -8.96 -14.22
N ILE A 200 10.19 -8.20 -13.70
CA ILE A 200 9.35 -8.63 -12.57
C ILE A 200 8.39 -9.77 -12.96
N PHE A 201 8.02 -9.88 -14.25
CA PHE A 201 7.11 -10.90 -14.76
C PHE A 201 7.82 -12.15 -15.27
N ARG A 202 9.16 -12.08 -15.48
CA ARG A 202 10.00 -13.18 -15.96
C ARG A 202 9.52 -13.79 -17.29
N GLN A 203 8.93 -12.97 -18.15
CA GLN A 203 8.47 -13.40 -19.48
C GLN A 203 9.44 -12.97 -20.60
N GLY A 204 10.55 -12.30 -20.27
CA GLY A 204 11.59 -11.94 -21.19
C GLY A 204 11.27 -10.75 -22.10
N LEU A 205 10.20 -9.97 -21.83
CA LEU A 205 9.91 -8.74 -22.56
C LEU A 205 10.64 -7.55 -21.93
N ALA A 206 10.97 -6.57 -22.74
CA ALA A 206 11.54 -5.30 -22.27
C ALA A 206 10.46 -4.29 -21.85
N HIS A 207 9.24 -4.46 -22.32
CA HIS A 207 8.10 -3.60 -22.00
C HIS A 207 6.82 -4.43 -21.91
N TYR A 208 6.05 -4.19 -20.86
CA TYR A 208 4.74 -4.74 -20.60
C TYR A 208 3.75 -3.59 -20.45
N THR A 209 2.65 -3.63 -21.20
CA THR A 209 1.53 -2.70 -21.05
C THR A 209 0.30 -3.48 -20.61
N PHE A 210 -0.34 -3.01 -19.56
CA PHE A 210 -1.58 -3.60 -19.05
C PHE A 210 -2.72 -2.61 -19.19
N GLU A 211 -3.81 -3.11 -19.78
CA GLU A 211 -5.11 -2.45 -19.92
C GLU A 211 -6.21 -3.39 -19.47
N ASN A 212 -7.34 -2.87 -19.07
CA ASN A 212 -8.49 -3.68 -18.68
C ASN A 212 -9.22 -4.23 -19.93
N THR A 213 -9.38 -5.55 -19.98
CA THR A 213 -10.07 -6.25 -21.08
C THR A 213 -11.19 -7.14 -20.55
N CYS A 214 -12.18 -7.43 -21.39
CA CYS A 214 -13.27 -8.36 -21.09
C CYS A 214 -12.75 -9.80 -21.09
N VAL A 215 -12.97 -10.55 -20.03
CA VAL A 215 -12.53 -11.95 -19.91
C VAL A 215 -13.17 -12.84 -20.98
N GLU A 216 -14.47 -12.64 -21.23
CA GLU A 216 -15.25 -13.41 -22.21
C GLU A 216 -14.91 -13.02 -23.66
N LYS A 217 -14.35 -11.85 -23.87
CA LYS A 217 -13.96 -11.34 -25.20
C LYS A 217 -12.65 -10.54 -25.08
N PRO A 218 -11.48 -11.16 -25.05
CA PRO A 218 -10.19 -10.51 -24.75
C PRO A 218 -9.79 -9.37 -25.69
N CYS A 219 -10.35 -9.29 -26.91
CA CYS A 219 -10.14 -8.16 -27.80
C CYS A 219 -11.00 -6.93 -27.47
N LEU A 220 -11.97 -7.03 -26.55
CA LEU A 220 -12.79 -5.92 -26.09
C LEU A 220 -12.11 -5.23 -24.90
N LYS A 221 -11.61 -4.02 -25.14
CA LYS A 221 -11.03 -3.16 -24.08
C LYS A 221 -12.13 -2.47 -23.31
N LEU A 222 -11.92 -2.26 -22.00
CA LEU A 222 -12.84 -1.48 -21.15
C LEU A 222 -12.82 0.01 -21.52
N ASN A 223 -11.71 0.50 -22.04
CA ASN A 223 -11.46 1.90 -22.42
C ASN A 223 -11.67 2.89 -21.25
N ASP A 224 -11.25 2.48 -20.06
CA ASP A 224 -11.29 3.27 -18.84
C ASP A 224 -10.15 4.29 -18.73
N ARG A 225 -9.28 4.38 -19.75
CA ARG A 225 -8.15 5.30 -19.85
C ARG A 225 -7.13 5.14 -18.71
N SER A 226 -6.97 3.90 -18.21
CA SER A 226 -6.02 3.54 -17.17
C SER A 226 -4.99 2.57 -17.71
N HIS A 227 -3.73 3.00 -17.75
CA HIS A 227 -2.63 2.23 -18.33
C HIS A 227 -1.53 2.01 -17.30
N LYS A 228 -0.97 0.80 -17.29
CA LYS A 228 0.17 0.45 -16.45
C LYS A 228 1.28 -0.09 -17.31
N HIS A 229 2.46 0.51 -17.20
CA HIS A 229 3.63 0.19 -18.00
C HIS A 229 4.76 -0.30 -17.08
N PHE A 230 5.37 -1.40 -17.45
CA PHE A 230 6.53 -1.92 -16.76
C PHE A 230 7.65 -2.14 -17.77
N PHE A 231 8.73 -1.40 -17.60
CA PHE A 231 9.92 -1.52 -18.44
C PHE A 231 10.95 -2.36 -17.70
N ALA A 232 11.48 -3.42 -18.33
CA ALA A 232 12.51 -4.29 -17.78
C ALA A 232 13.85 -3.94 -18.44
N ALA A 233 14.66 -3.11 -17.77
CA ALA A 233 15.90 -2.59 -18.35
C ALA A 233 16.88 -3.71 -18.73
N GLU A 234 16.98 -4.79 -17.96
CA GLU A 234 17.85 -5.92 -18.28
C GLU A 234 17.56 -6.57 -19.64
N ASN A 235 16.34 -6.44 -20.15
CA ASN A 235 15.89 -7.00 -21.42
C ASN A 235 16.03 -6.00 -22.60
N TYR A 236 16.82 -4.93 -22.46
CA TYR A 236 16.99 -3.91 -23.51
C TYR A 236 17.40 -4.50 -24.87
N ASP A 237 18.11 -5.62 -24.90
CA ASP A 237 18.54 -6.30 -26.11
C ASP A 237 17.39 -6.93 -26.91
N LYS A 238 16.23 -7.19 -26.26
CA LYS A 238 15.01 -7.73 -26.87
C LYS A 238 14.23 -6.68 -27.67
N ILE A 239 14.52 -5.39 -27.47
CA ILE A 239 13.86 -4.31 -28.20
C ILE A 239 14.28 -4.34 -29.66
N LYS A 240 13.27 -4.43 -30.54
CA LYS A 240 13.44 -4.40 -32.00
C LYS A 240 12.74 -3.18 -32.57
N GLY A 241 13.43 -2.45 -33.46
CA GLY A 241 12.82 -1.32 -34.18
C GLY A 241 12.85 0.02 -33.45
N ASP A 242 12.89 0.00 -32.12
CA ASP A 242 12.96 1.20 -31.27
C ASP A 242 14.38 1.40 -30.71
N ARG A 243 15.18 2.17 -31.47
CA ARG A 243 16.56 2.45 -31.08
C ARG A 243 16.67 3.38 -29.87
N GLU A 244 15.71 4.29 -29.72
CA GLU A 244 15.73 5.28 -28.66
C GLU A 244 15.39 4.67 -27.30
N LEU A 245 14.33 3.87 -27.22
CA LEU A 245 13.99 3.13 -26.00
C LEU A 245 15.12 2.15 -25.63
N LYS A 246 15.67 1.46 -26.62
CA LYS A 246 16.80 0.54 -26.38
C LYS A 246 18.01 1.26 -25.81
N ALA A 247 18.39 2.43 -26.35
CA ALA A 247 19.51 3.22 -25.87
C ALA A 247 19.31 3.66 -24.41
N PHE A 248 18.10 4.12 -24.08
CA PHE A 248 17.75 4.53 -22.73
C PHE A 248 17.84 3.35 -21.72
N LEU A 249 17.17 2.22 -21.99
CA LEU A 249 17.21 1.08 -21.07
C LEU A 249 18.63 0.48 -20.96
N LYS A 250 19.40 0.47 -22.07
CA LYS A 250 20.80 0.04 -22.05
C LYS A 250 21.67 0.94 -21.18
N MET A 251 21.46 2.26 -21.24
CA MET A 251 22.16 3.23 -20.39
C MET A 251 21.93 2.90 -18.91
N LEU A 252 20.71 2.61 -18.49
CA LEU A 252 20.41 2.25 -17.09
C LEU A 252 21.17 1.01 -16.61
N VAL A 253 21.37 0.02 -17.49
CA VAL A 253 22.04 -1.25 -17.13
C VAL A 253 23.56 -1.14 -17.21
N THR A 254 24.07 -0.44 -18.20
CA THR A 254 25.51 -0.46 -18.55
C THR A 254 26.25 0.83 -18.24
N GLY A 255 25.54 1.92 -17.95
CA GLY A 255 26.09 3.27 -17.83
C GLY A 255 26.57 3.86 -19.16
N LYS A 256 26.36 3.20 -20.31
CA LYS A 256 26.84 3.67 -21.62
C LYS A 256 25.76 4.41 -22.37
N THR A 257 26.10 5.58 -22.85
CA THR A 257 25.25 6.43 -23.68
C THR A 257 25.45 6.11 -25.16
N GLU A 258 24.36 6.06 -25.94
CA GLU A 258 24.40 5.73 -27.38
C GLU A 258 23.76 6.80 -28.28
N ASP A 259 23.02 7.74 -27.72
CA ASP A 259 22.36 8.82 -28.42
C ASP A 259 22.47 10.16 -27.68
N THR A 260 22.07 11.24 -28.35
CA THR A 260 22.13 12.60 -27.79
C THR A 260 21.30 12.74 -26.52
N TYR A 261 20.17 12.03 -26.40
CA TYR A 261 19.30 12.08 -25.23
C TYR A 261 19.94 11.40 -24.02
N THR A 262 20.51 10.22 -24.19
CA THR A 262 21.21 9.51 -23.10
C THR A 262 22.47 10.26 -22.65
N GLN A 263 23.19 10.93 -23.59
CA GLN A 263 24.31 11.82 -23.25
C GLN A 263 23.84 13.04 -22.44
N GLU A 264 22.70 13.63 -22.79
CA GLU A 264 22.09 14.72 -22.04
C GLU A 264 21.70 14.29 -20.62
N LEU A 265 21.08 13.11 -20.46
CA LEU A 265 20.74 12.55 -19.14
C LEU A 265 21.98 12.31 -18.28
N GLU A 266 23.06 11.80 -18.86
CA GLU A 266 24.33 11.62 -18.17
C GLU A 266 24.91 12.96 -17.69
N LEU A 267 24.85 14.00 -18.57
CA LEU A 267 25.29 15.35 -18.21
C LEU A 267 24.41 15.95 -17.09
N CYS A 268 23.08 15.80 -17.16
CA CYS A 268 22.17 16.25 -16.11
C CYS A 268 22.42 15.54 -14.79
N THR A 269 22.66 14.23 -14.83
CA THR A 269 23.02 13.42 -13.66
C THR A 269 24.34 13.91 -13.04
N SER A 270 25.36 14.13 -13.86
CA SER A 270 26.66 14.65 -13.41
C SER A 270 26.54 16.02 -12.77
N LYS A 271 25.77 16.93 -13.37
CA LYS A 271 25.50 18.27 -12.80
C LYS A 271 24.76 18.17 -11.47
N ALA A 272 23.75 17.31 -11.36
CA ALA A 272 23.01 17.09 -10.11
C ALA A 272 23.97 16.59 -9.01
N LYS A 273 24.86 15.65 -9.31
CA LYS A 273 25.85 15.13 -8.35
C LYS A 273 26.94 16.14 -7.97
N GLN A 274 27.30 17.06 -8.83
CA GLN A 274 28.26 18.14 -8.52
C GLN A 274 27.64 19.25 -7.68
N ASN A 275 26.31 19.33 -7.61
CA ASN A 275 25.62 20.37 -6.87
C ASN A 275 25.62 20.08 -5.34
N ALA A 276 26.27 20.96 -4.57
CA ALA A 276 26.38 20.82 -3.13
C ALA A 276 25.03 20.86 -2.40
N GLN A 277 24.02 21.58 -2.94
CA GLN A 277 22.69 21.63 -2.38
C GLN A 277 21.95 20.30 -2.62
N THR A 278 22.07 19.72 -3.83
CA THR A 278 21.52 18.39 -4.15
C THR A 278 22.11 17.32 -3.24
N ARG A 279 23.45 17.35 -3.02
CA ARG A 279 24.09 16.43 -2.08
C ARG A 279 23.52 16.56 -0.67
N ARG A 280 23.33 17.79 -0.17
CA ARG A 280 22.74 18.01 1.16
C ARG A 280 21.31 17.45 1.24
N GLN A 281 20.50 17.71 0.23
CA GLN A 281 19.13 17.17 0.16
C GLN A 281 19.11 15.64 0.13
N TYR A 282 20.07 15.02 -0.57
CA TYR A 282 20.23 13.56 -0.56
C TYR A 282 20.53 13.02 0.84
N MET A 283 21.44 13.66 1.58
CA MET A 283 21.79 13.24 2.95
C MET A 283 20.59 13.36 3.90
N ASP A 284 19.78 14.39 3.75
CA ASP A 284 18.57 14.58 4.54
C ASP A 284 17.51 13.53 4.18
N TRP A 285 17.30 13.28 2.89
CA TRP A 285 16.41 12.24 2.38
C TRP A 285 16.81 10.82 2.82
N ASP A 286 18.11 10.47 2.73
CA ASP A 286 18.61 9.15 3.17
C ASP A 286 18.45 8.98 4.70
N ARG A 287 18.61 10.05 5.47
CA ARG A 287 18.38 10.03 6.92
C ARG A 287 16.90 9.73 7.25
N GLU A 288 15.98 10.40 6.57
CA GLU A 288 14.54 10.21 6.76
C GLU A 288 14.12 8.78 6.37
N LEU A 289 14.59 8.30 5.21
CA LEU A 289 14.36 6.93 4.76
C LEU A 289 14.91 5.86 5.71
N ASN A 290 16.09 6.12 6.31
CA ASN A 290 16.68 5.19 7.29
C ASN A 290 15.89 5.21 8.61
N TYR A 291 15.40 6.38 9.04
CA TYR A 291 14.53 6.48 10.22
C TYR A 291 13.23 5.69 10.05
N GLU A 292 12.57 5.80 8.89
CA GLU A 292 11.36 5.02 8.58
C GLU A 292 11.63 3.51 8.57
N LYS A 293 12.76 3.08 7.98
CA LYS A 293 13.17 1.67 7.96
C LYS A 293 13.46 1.15 9.37
N GLU A 294 14.15 1.92 10.19
CA GLU A 294 14.47 1.55 11.56
C GLU A 294 13.21 1.45 12.42
N SER A 295 12.29 2.39 12.25
CA SER A 295 10.96 2.37 12.88
C SER A 295 10.17 1.12 12.49
N GLY A 296 10.06 0.83 11.18
CA GLY A 296 9.39 -0.37 10.68
C GLY A 296 10.04 -1.67 11.18
N TYR A 297 11.37 -1.74 11.19
CA TYR A 297 12.11 -2.88 11.73
C TYR A 297 11.84 -3.08 13.23
N SER A 298 11.83 -1.98 13.99
CA SER A 298 11.49 -1.97 15.41
C SER A 298 10.10 -2.54 15.67
N MET A 299 9.10 -2.00 14.98
CA MET A 299 7.71 -2.43 15.13
C MET A 299 7.52 -3.89 14.74
N GLY A 300 8.15 -4.32 13.64
CA GLY A 300 8.09 -5.70 13.17
C GLY A 300 8.75 -6.68 14.15
N TYR A 301 9.90 -6.32 14.73
CA TYR A 301 10.58 -7.12 15.73
C TYR A 301 9.76 -7.27 17.01
N ASP A 302 9.23 -6.15 17.54
CA ASP A 302 8.47 -6.16 18.78
C ASP A 302 7.14 -6.96 18.61
N SER A 303 6.46 -6.78 17.47
CA SER A 303 5.26 -7.55 17.14
C SER A 303 5.56 -9.04 16.95
N GLY A 304 6.61 -9.38 16.21
CA GLY A 304 7.00 -10.78 15.97
C GLY A 304 7.42 -11.49 17.26
N TYR A 305 8.17 -10.79 18.13
CA TYR A 305 8.56 -11.32 19.44
C TYR A 305 7.34 -11.56 20.33
N GLY A 306 6.42 -10.58 20.41
CA GLY A 306 5.19 -10.71 21.19
C GLY A 306 4.35 -11.92 20.71
N THR A 307 4.06 -11.99 19.43
CA THR A 307 3.30 -13.08 18.83
C THR A 307 3.97 -14.44 19.04
N GLY A 308 5.29 -14.50 18.86
CA GLY A 308 6.06 -15.73 19.04
C GLY A 308 6.07 -16.20 20.52
N TYR A 309 6.19 -15.24 21.46
CA TYR A 309 6.12 -15.52 22.88
C TYR A 309 4.75 -16.08 23.28
N ASP A 310 3.67 -15.40 22.89
CA ASP A 310 2.30 -15.81 23.20
C ASP A 310 1.97 -17.19 22.62
N SER A 311 2.37 -17.44 21.36
CA SER A 311 2.23 -18.74 20.72
C SER A 311 3.03 -19.83 21.44
N GLY A 312 4.24 -19.53 21.89
CA GLY A 312 5.08 -20.44 22.66
C GLY A 312 4.49 -20.80 24.02
N VAL A 313 3.96 -19.80 24.75
CA VAL A 313 3.28 -19.99 26.03
C VAL A 313 2.03 -20.86 25.85
N HIS A 314 1.21 -20.54 24.84
CA HIS A 314 0.01 -21.31 24.53
C HIS A 314 0.33 -22.76 24.15
N HIS A 315 1.34 -22.99 23.31
CA HIS A 315 1.78 -24.34 22.94
C HIS A 315 2.24 -25.15 24.15
N LYS A 316 3.01 -24.53 25.07
CA LYS A 316 3.42 -25.18 26.33
C LYS A 316 2.24 -25.48 27.25
N ALA A 317 1.23 -24.65 27.29
CA ALA A 317 0.00 -24.89 28.04
C ALA A 317 -0.76 -26.09 27.47
N LEU A 318 -0.88 -26.22 26.15
CA LEU A 318 -1.49 -27.39 25.49
C LEU A 318 -0.72 -28.68 25.79
N GLU A 319 0.62 -28.65 25.69
CA GLU A 319 1.47 -29.81 26.04
C GLU A 319 1.30 -30.23 27.51
N ALA A 320 1.28 -29.26 28.43
CA ALA A 320 1.05 -29.51 29.85
C ALA A 320 -0.34 -30.09 30.11
N ALA A 321 -1.38 -29.56 29.46
CA ALA A 321 -2.75 -30.07 29.57
C ALA A 321 -2.86 -31.52 29.09
N ALA A 322 -2.25 -31.87 27.97
CA ALA A 322 -2.21 -33.24 27.45
C ALA A 322 -1.55 -34.21 28.46
N ASN A 323 -0.41 -33.79 29.04
CA ASN A 323 0.29 -34.60 30.06
C ASN A 323 -0.51 -34.79 31.37
N LEU A 324 -1.27 -33.76 31.78
CA LEU A 324 -2.11 -33.84 32.96
C LEU A 324 -3.37 -34.72 32.74
N LEU A 325 -3.95 -34.64 31.53
CA LEU A 325 -5.04 -35.54 31.13
C LEU A 325 -4.63 -37.01 31.15
N GLN A 326 -3.43 -37.36 30.73
CA GLN A 326 -2.88 -38.72 30.82
C GLN A 326 -2.77 -39.21 32.28
N LYS A 327 -2.61 -38.29 33.23
CA LYS A 327 -2.57 -38.61 34.67
C LYS A 327 -3.94 -38.61 35.34
N ASN A 328 -5.01 -38.55 34.56
CA ASN A 328 -6.41 -38.53 35.01
C ASN A 328 -6.76 -37.32 35.91
N ILE A 329 -6.11 -36.17 35.71
CA ILE A 329 -6.51 -34.91 36.36
C ILE A 329 -7.78 -34.39 35.67
N SER A 330 -8.70 -33.80 36.42
CA SER A 330 -9.96 -33.29 35.85
C SER A 330 -9.75 -32.09 34.95
N PRO A 331 -10.51 -31.94 33.84
CA PRO A 331 -10.38 -30.82 32.90
C PRO A 331 -10.49 -29.45 33.58
N GLU A 332 -11.31 -29.28 34.60
CA GLU A 332 -11.48 -28.02 35.31
C GLU A 332 -10.19 -27.59 36.04
N ILE A 333 -9.52 -28.53 36.71
CA ILE A 333 -8.24 -28.28 37.40
C ILE A 333 -7.15 -27.98 36.36
N ILE A 334 -7.14 -28.67 35.21
CA ILE A 334 -6.19 -28.46 34.17
C ILE A 334 -6.35 -27.04 33.57
N ALA A 335 -7.59 -26.63 33.29
CA ALA A 335 -7.89 -25.28 32.79
C ALA A 335 -7.40 -24.21 33.79
N GLU A 336 -7.65 -24.40 35.09
CA GLU A 336 -7.17 -23.48 36.14
C GLU A 336 -5.64 -23.42 36.23
N CYS A 337 -4.94 -24.55 36.08
CA CYS A 337 -3.49 -24.63 36.21
C CYS A 337 -2.75 -24.15 34.95
N THR A 338 -3.30 -24.33 33.74
CA THR A 338 -2.65 -24.04 32.48
C THR A 338 -3.04 -22.68 31.88
N GLY A 339 -4.17 -22.10 32.34
CA GLY A 339 -4.75 -20.89 31.78
C GLY A 339 -5.48 -21.11 30.44
N LEU A 340 -5.64 -22.36 30.03
CA LEU A 340 -6.45 -22.73 28.84
C LEU A 340 -7.94 -22.65 29.20
N SER A 341 -8.79 -22.42 28.23
CA SER A 341 -10.22 -22.55 28.38
C SER A 341 -10.63 -24.02 28.60
N LEU A 342 -11.73 -24.26 29.29
CA LEU A 342 -12.25 -25.61 29.49
C LEU A 342 -12.53 -26.31 28.15
N ALA A 343 -13.00 -25.55 27.14
CA ALA A 343 -13.28 -26.07 25.82
C ALA A 343 -12.02 -26.62 25.13
N GLU A 344 -10.88 -25.90 25.21
CA GLU A 344 -9.59 -26.34 24.66
C GLU A 344 -9.10 -27.62 25.35
N VAL A 345 -9.27 -27.70 26.69
CA VAL A 345 -8.87 -28.92 27.42
C VAL A 345 -9.75 -30.13 27.06
N GLU A 346 -11.05 -29.91 26.89
CA GLU A 346 -11.97 -30.96 26.43
C GLU A 346 -11.69 -31.41 24.98
N GLU A 347 -11.30 -30.47 24.09
CA GLU A 347 -10.89 -30.80 22.71
C GLU A 347 -9.66 -31.70 22.71
N ILE A 348 -8.64 -31.39 23.52
CA ILE A 348 -7.45 -32.23 23.69
C ILE A 348 -7.86 -33.62 24.18
N LYS A 349 -8.74 -33.71 25.21
CA LYS A 349 -9.22 -34.98 25.76
C LYS A 349 -9.93 -35.81 24.71
N ASN A 350 -10.80 -35.21 23.90
CA ASN A 350 -11.53 -35.91 22.85
C ASN A 350 -10.60 -36.41 21.75
N SER A 351 -9.59 -35.62 21.36
CA SER A 351 -8.58 -36.03 20.36
C SER A 351 -7.75 -37.23 20.85
N MET A 352 -7.44 -37.30 22.15
CA MET A 352 -6.71 -38.42 22.75
C MET A 352 -7.53 -39.71 22.85
N VAL A 353 -8.86 -39.62 22.91
CA VAL A 353 -9.78 -40.78 22.91
C VAL A 353 -9.93 -41.34 21.52
N CYS A 354 -9.96 -40.51 20.49
CA CYS A 354 -10.05 -40.95 19.09
C CYS A 354 -8.74 -41.57 18.54
N ALA A 355 -7.62 -41.37 19.22
CA ALA A 355 -6.31 -41.92 18.82
C ALA A 355 -5.98 -43.27 19.44
N LYS A 356 -6.87 -43.83 20.25
CA LYS A 356 -6.82 -45.19 20.79
C LYS A 356 -7.78 -46.12 20.02
#